data_7102bb1ece58db218a79316832bf0d83
#
_entry.id   7102bb1ece58db218a79316832bf0d83
#
_cell.length_a   1.000
_cell.length_b   1.000
_cell.length_c   1.000
_cell.angle_alpha   90.00
_cell.angle_beta   90.00
_cell.angle_gamma   90.00
#
_symmetry.space_group_name_H-M   'P 1'
#
loop_
_entity.id
_entity.type
_entity.pdbx_description
1 polymer ?
#
loop_
_entity_poly.entity_id
_entity_poly.type
_entity_poly.pdbx_seq_one_letter_code
_entity_poly.pdbx_strand_id
1 'polypeptide(L)'
;ETVLDARNRRQPNGTTHWKTLADLVRHPYLRLLEANGISLRDIFQNMETRLRNGSRHADAHAVAEGAADDFFAASSLPNVAEAMPAIRELLNRILRDTVDTWARVHTLGGLADALSGLCDTLLVYGSGNDEDGAGNGKADIWSRFPIDAECLFRLMQRVIPALKDNGMADTPLPWPLMQAMLLELVRAERVPFEADPLIGLQVLGMLETRLLRFSRVFLVDVTDDRLPGAPIRSPLLPDSLRALLGLPD
;
A
#
# COMPACT_ATOMS: atom_id res chain seq x y z
N GLU A 1 4.48 3.96 -0.80
CA GLU A 1 4.64 5.33 -1.36
C GLU A 1 4.65 6.37 -0.24
N THR A 2 3.63 6.47 0.62
CA THR A 2 3.56 7.44 1.72
C THR A 2 4.76 7.41 2.66
N VAL A 3 5.31 6.23 2.95
CA VAL A 3 6.52 6.05 3.78
C VAL A 3 7.76 6.58 3.05
N LEU A 4 7.90 6.32 1.76
CA LEU A 4 8.99 6.85 0.94
C LEU A 4 8.95 8.38 0.87
N ASP A 5 7.74 8.94 0.74
CA ASP A 5 7.53 10.40 0.76
C ASP A 5 7.86 11.01 2.13
N ALA A 6 7.53 10.33 3.23
CA ALA A 6 7.89 10.76 4.57
C ALA A 6 9.40 10.86 4.74
N ARG A 7 10.14 9.86 4.25
CA ARG A 7 11.61 9.92 4.22
C ARG A 7 12.13 11.06 3.34
N ASN A 8 11.65 11.18 2.11
CA ASN A 8 12.14 12.16 1.13
C ASN A 8 11.94 13.61 1.61
N ARG A 9 10.95 13.85 2.46
CA ARG A 9 10.59 15.19 2.97
C ARG A 9 10.95 15.41 4.43
N ARG A 10 11.71 14.49 5.04
CA ARG A 10 12.24 14.63 6.39
C ARG A 10 13.38 15.65 6.42
N GLN A 11 13.32 16.56 7.37
CA GLN A 11 14.35 17.58 7.60
C GLN A 11 15.50 17.00 8.45
N PRO A 12 16.70 17.62 8.41
CA PRO A 12 17.83 17.17 9.23
C PRO A 12 17.56 17.21 10.74
N ASN A 13 16.67 18.08 11.18
CA ASN A 13 16.23 18.19 12.59
C ASN A 13 15.21 17.12 13.00
N GLY A 14 14.90 16.14 12.14
CA GLY A 14 13.97 15.06 12.42
C GLY A 14 12.50 15.38 12.16
N THR A 15 12.15 16.64 11.86
CA THR A 15 10.76 17.00 11.54
C THR A 15 10.41 16.66 10.10
N THR A 16 9.13 16.41 9.85
CA THR A 16 8.59 16.10 8.51
C THR A 16 7.49 17.11 8.14
N HIS A 17 7.33 17.36 6.85
CA HIS A 17 6.27 18.28 6.37
C HIS A 17 4.89 17.73 6.75
N TRP A 18 4.03 18.58 7.31
CA TRP A 18 2.74 18.17 7.88
C TRP A 18 1.82 17.42 6.91
N LYS A 19 1.79 17.81 5.61
CA LYS A 19 0.96 17.10 4.61
C LYS A 19 1.39 15.65 4.45
N THR A 20 2.69 15.40 4.43
CA THR A 20 3.24 14.03 4.28
C THR A 20 2.88 13.15 5.48
N LEU A 21 2.96 13.70 6.69
CA LEU A 21 2.50 12.99 7.90
C LEU A 21 0.98 12.80 7.87
N ALA A 22 0.21 13.78 7.39
CA ALA A 22 -1.24 13.64 7.24
C ALA A 22 -1.61 12.55 6.24
N ASP A 23 -0.90 12.45 5.11
CA ASP A 23 -1.12 11.40 4.12
C ASP A 23 -0.77 10.01 4.68
N LEU A 24 0.28 9.91 5.51
CA LEU A 24 0.64 8.67 6.20
C LEU A 24 -0.47 8.25 7.18
N VAL A 25 -0.92 9.12 8.07
CA VAL A 25 -1.94 8.77 9.09
C VAL A 25 -3.34 8.57 8.51
N ARG A 26 -3.58 9.01 7.28
CA ARG A 26 -4.81 8.73 6.52
C ARG A 26 -4.81 7.36 5.85
N HIS A 27 -3.67 6.69 5.82
CA HIS A 27 -3.57 5.42 5.11
C HIS A 27 -4.60 4.41 5.67
N PRO A 28 -5.42 3.79 4.80
CA PRO A 28 -6.52 2.92 5.25
C PRO A 28 -6.08 1.83 6.22
N TYR A 29 -4.96 1.16 5.95
CA TYR A 29 -4.46 0.08 6.80
C TYR A 29 -4.09 0.54 8.21
N LEU A 30 -3.46 1.70 8.36
CA LEU A 30 -3.14 2.23 9.68
C LEU A 30 -4.40 2.53 10.50
N ARG A 31 -5.45 3.01 9.83
CA ARG A 31 -6.74 3.32 10.48
C ARG A 31 -7.56 2.08 10.85
N LEU A 32 -7.20 0.92 10.34
CA LEU A 32 -7.82 -0.36 10.69
C LEU A 32 -7.10 -1.06 11.85
N LEU A 33 -5.90 -0.60 12.23
CA LEU A 33 -5.15 -1.18 13.34
C LEU A 33 -5.84 -0.90 14.67
N GLU A 34 -5.74 -1.86 15.56
CA GLU A 34 -6.35 -1.82 16.90
C GLU A 34 -5.35 -2.30 17.96
N ALA A 35 -5.49 -1.76 19.16
CA ALA A 35 -4.80 -2.25 20.34
C ALA A 35 -5.81 -2.45 21.48
N ASN A 36 -5.84 -3.63 22.11
CA ASN A 36 -6.77 -3.98 23.18
C ASN A 36 -8.25 -3.67 22.82
N GLY A 37 -8.64 -3.92 21.56
CA GLY A 37 -10.01 -3.67 21.08
C GLY A 37 -10.36 -2.20 20.84
N ILE A 38 -9.39 -1.28 20.93
CA ILE A 38 -9.58 0.14 20.64
C ILE A 38 -8.94 0.45 19.27
N SER A 39 -9.75 1.01 18.38
CA SER A 39 -9.30 1.43 17.05
C SER A 39 -8.43 2.69 17.12
N LEU A 40 -7.34 2.71 16.36
CA LEU A 40 -6.50 3.90 16.23
C LEU A 40 -7.11 5.00 15.35
N ARG A 41 -8.26 4.76 14.75
CA ARG A 41 -8.90 5.68 13.79
C ARG A 41 -9.07 7.08 14.34
N ASP A 42 -9.61 7.21 15.56
CA ASP A 42 -9.90 8.51 16.18
C ASP A 42 -8.62 9.22 16.61
N ILE A 43 -7.61 8.47 17.05
CA ILE A 43 -6.29 9.02 17.36
C ILE A 43 -5.63 9.57 16.09
N PHE A 44 -5.67 8.85 14.98
CA PHE A 44 -5.16 9.36 13.70
C PHE A 44 -5.96 10.56 13.17
N GLN A 45 -7.24 10.64 13.46
CA GLN A 45 -8.05 11.85 13.15
C GLN A 45 -7.61 13.05 14.00
N ASN A 46 -7.32 12.84 15.28
CA ASN A 46 -6.74 13.88 16.15
C ASN A 46 -5.35 14.29 15.67
N MET A 47 -4.49 13.34 15.28
CA MET A 47 -3.18 13.63 14.67
C MET A 47 -3.33 14.52 13.43
N GLU A 48 -4.25 14.18 12.53
CA GLU A 48 -4.52 14.97 11.32
C GLU A 48 -4.95 16.39 11.68
N THR A 49 -5.84 16.54 12.66
CA THR A 49 -6.31 17.87 13.11
C THR A 49 -5.17 18.70 13.70
N ARG A 50 -4.33 18.10 14.54
CA ARG A 50 -3.13 18.76 15.09
C ARG A 50 -2.13 19.16 14.01
N LEU A 51 -1.91 18.29 13.02
CA LEU A 51 -1.03 18.58 11.88
C LEU A 51 -1.54 19.75 11.03
N ARG A 52 -2.85 19.84 10.80
CA ARG A 52 -3.46 20.94 10.03
C ARG A 52 -3.39 22.28 10.75
N ASN A 53 -3.53 22.28 12.07
CA ASN A 53 -3.55 23.48 12.89
C ASN A 53 -2.15 23.86 13.43
N GLY A 54 -1.17 23.00 13.19
CA GLY A 54 0.19 23.16 13.69
C GLY A 54 1.13 23.88 12.71
N SER A 55 2.43 23.69 12.95
CA SER A 55 3.48 24.26 12.10
C SER A 55 3.64 23.49 10.80
N ARG A 56 4.29 24.13 9.80
CA ARG A 56 4.55 23.53 8.48
C ARG A 56 5.39 22.24 8.56
N HIS A 57 6.27 22.13 9.55
CA HIS A 57 7.04 20.93 9.85
C HIS A 57 6.75 20.51 11.28
N ALA A 58 6.51 19.24 11.49
CA ALA A 58 6.10 18.68 12.76
C ALA A 58 6.95 17.48 13.14
N ASP A 59 7.15 17.28 14.43
CA ASP A 59 7.66 16.05 14.98
C ASP A 59 6.52 15.03 15.06
N ALA A 60 6.69 13.89 14.40
CA ALA A 60 5.65 12.87 14.31
C ALA A 60 5.31 12.26 15.68
N HIS A 61 6.31 12.06 16.55
CA HIS A 61 6.10 11.50 17.89
C HIS A 61 5.38 12.48 18.80
N ALA A 62 5.77 13.75 18.81
CA ALA A 62 5.11 14.78 19.61
C ALA A 62 3.64 14.97 19.21
N VAL A 63 3.34 14.91 17.89
CA VAL A 63 1.97 14.97 17.39
C VAL A 63 1.16 13.74 17.79
N ALA A 64 1.76 12.55 17.72
CA ALA A 64 1.09 11.30 18.10
C ALA A 64 0.78 11.25 19.60
N GLU A 65 1.73 11.62 20.44
CA GLU A 65 1.51 11.70 21.89
C GLU A 65 0.39 12.66 22.24
N GLY A 66 0.46 13.88 21.71
CA GLY A 66 -0.60 14.85 21.96
C GLY A 66 -1.97 14.42 21.44
N ALA A 67 -2.03 13.71 20.29
CA ALA A 67 -3.29 13.18 19.78
C ALA A 67 -3.85 12.02 20.61
N ALA A 68 -2.97 11.20 21.18
CA ALA A 68 -3.36 10.16 22.11
C ALA A 68 -3.90 10.76 23.43
N ASP A 69 -3.23 11.79 23.96
CA ASP A 69 -3.69 12.51 25.15
C ASP A 69 -5.08 13.13 24.97
N ASP A 70 -5.32 13.76 23.81
CA ASP A 70 -6.63 14.31 23.45
C ASP A 70 -7.70 13.21 23.41
N PHE A 71 -7.35 12.06 22.82
CA PHE A 71 -8.26 10.92 22.73
C PHE A 71 -8.61 10.38 24.14
N PHE A 72 -7.61 10.20 24.99
CA PHE A 72 -7.82 9.68 26.36
C PHE A 72 -8.62 10.65 27.22
N ALA A 73 -8.37 11.95 27.08
CA ALA A 73 -9.10 12.98 27.82
C ALA A 73 -10.58 13.08 27.40
N ALA A 74 -10.88 12.83 26.12
CA ALA A 74 -12.23 12.90 25.58
C ALA A 74 -13.01 11.59 25.68
N SER A 75 -12.33 10.46 25.90
CA SER A 75 -12.95 9.13 25.84
C SER A 75 -13.69 8.78 27.13
N SER A 76 -14.93 8.29 26.97
CA SER A 76 -15.75 7.75 28.05
C SER A 76 -15.74 6.22 28.10
N LEU A 77 -14.83 5.57 27.36
CA LEU A 77 -14.76 4.11 27.30
C LEU A 77 -14.24 3.54 28.64
N PRO A 78 -14.87 2.50 29.20
CA PRO A 78 -14.54 1.99 30.54
C PRO A 78 -13.12 1.41 30.66
N ASN A 79 -12.54 0.90 29.56
CA ASN A 79 -11.24 0.21 29.56
C ASN A 79 -10.11 1.05 28.94
N VAL A 80 -10.31 2.35 28.75
CA VAL A 80 -9.33 3.23 28.09
C VAL A 80 -8.03 3.31 28.87
N ALA A 81 -8.10 3.39 30.21
CA ALA A 81 -6.90 3.49 31.04
C ALA A 81 -6.01 2.23 30.95
N GLU A 82 -6.61 1.05 30.83
CA GLU A 82 -5.90 -0.22 30.68
C GLU A 82 -5.31 -0.39 29.28
N ALA A 83 -5.98 0.15 28.25
CA ALA A 83 -5.52 0.08 26.87
C ALA A 83 -4.46 1.15 26.52
N MET A 84 -4.33 2.20 27.31
CA MET A 84 -3.43 3.32 27.06
C MET A 84 -1.97 2.90 26.78
N PRO A 85 -1.33 2.03 27.58
CA PRO A 85 0.05 1.60 27.31
C PRO A 85 0.18 0.88 25.98
N ALA A 86 -0.73 -0.03 25.65
CA ALA A 86 -0.72 -0.78 24.38
C ALA A 86 -0.94 0.12 23.17
N ILE A 87 -1.83 1.11 23.27
CA ILE A 87 -2.06 2.11 22.23
C ILE A 87 -0.80 2.95 21.98
N ARG A 88 -0.14 3.44 23.04
CA ARG A 88 1.10 4.21 22.91
C ARG A 88 2.23 3.36 22.32
N GLU A 89 2.35 2.12 22.73
CA GLU A 89 3.32 1.18 22.20
C GLU A 89 3.10 0.96 20.67
N LEU A 90 1.85 0.71 20.27
CA LEU A 90 1.50 0.55 18.86
C LEU A 90 1.78 1.82 18.04
N LEU A 91 1.41 3.00 18.55
CA LEU A 91 1.71 4.27 17.89
C LEU A 91 3.22 4.48 17.71
N ASN A 92 4.00 4.23 18.78
CA ASN A 92 5.45 4.33 18.71
C ASN A 92 6.05 3.31 17.73
N ARG A 93 5.52 2.10 17.70
CA ARG A 93 5.95 1.08 16.74
C ARG A 93 5.65 1.50 15.29
N ILE A 94 4.43 1.99 15.02
CA ILE A 94 4.04 2.50 13.70
C ILE A 94 4.99 3.63 13.26
N LEU A 95 5.25 4.62 14.11
CA LEU A 95 6.13 5.73 13.77
C LEU A 95 7.58 5.29 13.57
N ARG A 96 8.08 4.39 14.40
CA ARG A 96 9.39 3.79 14.21
C ARG A 96 9.50 3.11 12.86
N ASP A 97 8.52 2.26 12.50
CA ASP A 97 8.58 1.40 11.33
C ASP A 97 8.13 2.12 10.03
N THR A 98 7.55 3.31 10.12
CA THR A 98 7.17 4.13 8.96
C THR A 98 8.02 5.39 8.76
N VAL A 99 8.59 5.96 9.81
CA VAL A 99 9.30 7.25 9.76
C VAL A 99 10.76 7.12 10.17
N ASP A 100 11.06 6.53 11.35
CA ASP A 100 12.41 6.60 11.91
C ASP A 100 13.37 5.59 11.29
N THR A 101 12.94 4.34 11.13
CA THR A 101 13.78 3.28 10.54
C THR A 101 14.18 3.66 9.13
N TRP A 102 13.23 4.14 8.33
CA TRP A 102 13.48 4.54 6.94
C TRP A 102 14.47 5.70 6.81
N ALA A 103 14.49 6.62 7.76
CA ALA A 103 15.44 7.73 7.76
C ALA A 103 16.91 7.27 7.88
N ARG A 104 17.15 6.11 8.47
CA ARG A 104 18.47 5.55 8.75
C ARG A 104 18.95 4.53 7.72
N VAL A 105 18.15 4.23 6.72
CA VAL A 105 18.48 3.25 5.68
C VAL A 105 19.58 3.81 4.77
N HIS A 106 20.69 3.10 4.65
CA HIS A 106 21.84 3.46 3.79
C HIS A 106 22.32 2.29 2.93
N THR A 107 21.74 1.10 3.10
CA THR A 107 22.09 -0.13 2.39
C THR A 107 20.82 -0.86 1.93
N LEU A 108 20.95 -1.77 0.96
CA LEU A 108 19.83 -2.60 0.52
C LEU A 108 19.35 -3.56 1.61
N GLY A 109 20.26 -4.11 2.41
CA GLY A 109 19.92 -4.93 3.57
C GLY A 109 19.12 -4.13 4.61
N GLY A 110 19.56 -2.89 4.92
CA GLY A 110 18.82 -2.00 5.79
C GLY A 110 17.43 -1.60 5.23
N LEU A 111 17.32 -1.48 3.90
CA LEU A 111 16.03 -1.26 3.24
C LEU A 111 15.09 -2.47 3.39
N ALA A 112 15.64 -3.67 3.23
CA ALA A 112 14.91 -4.92 3.43
C ALA A 112 14.43 -5.05 4.89
N ASP A 113 15.27 -4.71 5.87
CA ASP A 113 14.90 -4.75 7.29
C ASP A 113 13.82 -3.74 7.63
N ALA A 114 13.90 -2.52 7.07
CA ALA A 114 12.86 -1.50 7.24
C ALA A 114 11.51 -1.95 6.64
N LEU A 115 11.55 -2.58 5.46
CA LEU A 115 10.36 -3.12 4.82
C LEU A 115 9.78 -4.30 5.61
N SER A 116 10.65 -5.20 6.11
CA SER A 116 10.23 -6.32 6.97
C SER A 116 9.52 -5.83 8.24
N GLY A 117 10.12 -4.87 8.95
CA GLY A 117 9.52 -4.31 10.15
C GLY A 117 8.14 -3.67 9.91
N LEU A 118 7.98 -2.99 8.77
CA LEU A 118 6.68 -2.45 8.36
C LEU A 118 5.66 -3.57 8.08
N CYS A 119 6.06 -4.61 7.35
CA CYS A 119 5.20 -5.77 7.07
C CYS A 119 4.80 -6.50 8.37
N ASP A 120 5.76 -6.72 9.27
CA ASP A 120 5.51 -7.38 10.55
C ASP A 120 4.52 -6.58 11.42
N THR A 121 4.66 -5.25 11.45
CA THR A 121 3.72 -4.39 12.18
C THR A 121 2.31 -4.47 11.61
N LEU A 122 2.17 -4.46 10.28
CA LEU A 122 0.87 -4.60 9.61
C LEU A 122 0.26 -6.00 9.84
N LEU A 123 1.06 -7.05 9.84
CA LEU A 123 0.59 -8.42 10.11
C LEU A 123 0.15 -8.61 11.56
N VAL A 124 1.01 -8.27 12.53
CA VAL A 124 0.74 -8.48 13.94
C VAL A 124 -0.51 -7.75 14.42
N TYR A 125 -0.68 -6.50 14.01
CA TYR A 125 -1.82 -5.68 14.46
C TYR A 125 -2.99 -5.65 13.48
N GLY A 126 -2.82 -6.21 12.29
CA GLY A 126 -3.88 -6.40 11.30
C GLY A 126 -4.56 -7.76 11.40
N SER A 127 -3.87 -8.76 11.94
CA SER A 127 -4.47 -10.04 12.29
C SER A 127 -5.18 -9.89 13.64
N GLY A 128 -6.48 -10.04 13.68
CA GLY A 128 -7.22 -10.02 14.95
C GLY A 128 -6.59 -11.03 15.92
N ASN A 129 -6.14 -10.59 17.09
CA ASN A 129 -5.56 -11.47 18.08
C ASN A 129 -6.63 -12.42 18.61
N ASP A 130 -6.68 -13.64 18.09
CA ASP A 130 -7.41 -14.78 18.65
C ASP A 130 -6.52 -15.59 19.61
N GLU A 131 -5.67 -14.96 20.43
CA GLU A 131 -4.90 -15.69 21.44
C GLU A 131 -5.79 -16.27 22.57
N ASP A 132 -7.03 -15.81 22.73
CA ASP A 132 -7.92 -16.23 23.83
C ASP A 132 -9.17 -17.03 23.38
N GLY A 133 -9.31 -17.51 22.17
CA GLY A 133 -10.41 -18.43 21.81
C GLY A 133 -11.84 -17.94 22.07
N ALA A 134 -12.01 -16.69 22.50
CA ALA A 134 -13.28 -16.04 22.70
C ALA A 134 -13.62 -15.24 21.45
N GLY A 135 -14.20 -15.93 20.48
CA GLY A 135 -14.60 -15.39 19.18
C GLY A 135 -15.44 -14.13 19.28
N ASN A 136 -14.78 -13.01 19.44
CA ASN A 136 -15.38 -11.69 19.30
C ASN A 136 -15.15 -11.24 17.86
N GLY A 137 -15.87 -11.84 16.95
CA GLY A 137 -16.16 -11.63 15.53
C GLY A 137 -15.49 -10.50 14.73
N LYS A 138 -14.26 -10.09 15.05
CA LYS A 138 -13.51 -9.13 14.24
C LYS A 138 -12.75 -9.87 13.17
N ALA A 139 -13.23 -9.72 11.97
CA ALA A 139 -12.58 -10.25 10.79
C ALA A 139 -11.15 -9.66 10.71
N ASP A 140 -10.15 -10.56 10.68
CA ASP A 140 -8.80 -10.27 10.26
C ASP A 140 -8.83 -9.35 9.02
N ILE A 141 -8.08 -8.24 9.06
CA ILE A 141 -8.00 -7.29 7.95
C ILE A 141 -7.62 -8.03 6.66
N TRP A 142 -6.74 -9.00 6.75
CA TRP A 142 -6.21 -9.74 5.61
C TRP A 142 -7.22 -10.71 5.01
N SER A 143 -8.13 -11.28 5.81
CA SER A 143 -9.27 -12.06 5.32
C SER A 143 -10.28 -11.17 4.57
N ARG A 144 -10.40 -9.91 4.99
CA ARG A 144 -11.27 -8.93 4.34
C ARG A 144 -10.67 -8.40 3.03
N PHE A 145 -9.34 -8.35 2.92
CA PHE A 145 -8.61 -7.83 1.77
C PHE A 145 -7.59 -8.86 1.26
N PRO A 146 -8.03 -9.99 0.67
CA PRO A 146 -7.16 -11.10 0.30
C PRO A 146 -6.12 -10.74 -0.78
N ILE A 147 -6.44 -9.82 -1.69
CA ILE A 147 -5.49 -9.34 -2.71
C ILE A 147 -4.34 -8.59 -2.05
N ASP A 148 -4.65 -7.75 -1.07
CA ASP A 148 -3.63 -6.98 -0.35
C ASP A 148 -2.79 -7.89 0.54
N ALA A 149 -3.39 -8.93 1.12
CA ALA A 149 -2.68 -10.00 1.84
C ALA A 149 -1.67 -10.69 0.92
N GLU A 150 -2.06 -11.04 -0.30
CA GLU A 150 -1.16 -11.64 -1.29
C GLU A 150 -0.05 -10.66 -1.70
N CYS A 151 -0.36 -9.37 -1.86
CA CYS A 151 0.66 -8.35 -2.10
C CYS A 151 1.69 -8.31 -0.97
N LEU A 152 1.24 -8.30 0.29
CA LEU A 152 2.11 -8.30 1.46
C LEU A 152 2.97 -9.57 1.52
N PHE A 153 2.35 -10.73 1.29
CA PHE A 153 3.05 -12.01 1.22
C PHE A 153 4.16 -12.01 0.15
N ARG A 154 3.90 -11.46 -1.04
CA ARG A 154 4.91 -11.35 -2.11
C ARG A 154 6.03 -10.40 -1.76
N LEU A 155 5.73 -9.27 -1.11
CA LEU A 155 6.78 -8.38 -0.59
C LEU A 155 7.72 -9.15 0.34
N MET A 156 7.17 -9.95 1.26
CA MET A 156 7.96 -10.72 2.23
C MET A 156 8.74 -11.88 1.58
N GLN A 157 8.14 -12.60 0.64
CA GLN A 157 8.74 -13.80 0.06
C GLN A 157 9.66 -13.54 -1.13
N ARG A 158 9.53 -12.42 -1.81
CA ARG A 158 10.28 -12.12 -3.03
C ARG A 158 11.07 -10.82 -2.96
N VAL A 159 10.43 -9.71 -2.62
CA VAL A 159 11.08 -8.40 -2.66
C VAL A 159 12.11 -8.27 -1.54
N ILE A 160 11.77 -8.63 -0.30
CA ILE A 160 12.68 -8.56 0.85
C ILE A 160 13.90 -9.47 0.64
N PRO A 161 13.77 -10.76 0.27
CA PRO A 161 14.93 -11.60 -0.04
C PRO A 161 15.76 -11.06 -1.20
N ALA A 162 15.15 -10.57 -2.29
CA ALA A 162 15.90 -10.00 -3.41
C ALA A 162 16.77 -8.81 -3.02
N LEU A 163 16.35 -8.04 -2.02
CA LEU A 163 17.16 -6.94 -1.46
C LEU A 163 18.26 -7.44 -0.52
N LYS A 164 18.02 -8.53 0.23
CA LYS A 164 18.96 -9.09 1.23
C LYS A 164 20.03 -10.02 0.61
N ASP A 165 19.61 -10.87 -0.31
CA ASP A 165 20.42 -11.99 -0.79
C ASP A 165 21.34 -11.62 -1.97
N ASN A 166 21.57 -10.34 -2.19
CA ASN A 166 22.49 -9.90 -3.23
C ASN A 166 23.85 -9.48 -2.64
N GLY A 167 24.91 -9.63 -3.42
CA GLY A 167 26.27 -9.31 -2.98
C GLY A 167 26.56 -7.84 -2.64
N MET A 168 25.56 -6.96 -2.83
CA MET A 168 25.65 -5.52 -2.51
C MET A 168 24.78 -5.14 -1.31
N ALA A 169 24.17 -6.11 -0.61
CA ALA A 169 23.21 -5.85 0.47
C ALA A 169 23.76 -4.91 1.56
N ASP A 170 25.03 -5.06 1.90
CA ASP A 170 25.72 -4.26 2.94
C ASP A 170 26.46 -3.04 2.38
N THR A 171 26.46 -2.85 1.07
CA THR A 171 27.14 -1.72 0.44
C THR A 171 26.31 -0.45 0.60
N PRO A 172 26.89 0.66 1.12
CA PRO A 172 26.19 1.94 1.16
C PRO A 172 25.86 2.46 -0.24
N LEU A 173 24.62 2.77 -0.47
CA LEU A 173 24.11 3.26 -1.75
C LEU A 173 23.34 4.58 -1.57
N PRO A 174 23.37 5.47 -2.58
CA PRO A 174 22.53 6.67 -2.57
C PRO A 174 21.05 6.30 -2.48
N TRP A 175 20.32 7.03 -1.64
CA TRP A 175 18.89 6.77 -1.44
C TRP A 175 18.05 6.76 -2.72
N PRO A 176 18.23 7.71 -3.68
CA PRO A 176 17.43 7.68 -4.92
C PRO A 176 17.60 6.39 -5.71
N LEU A 177 18.79 5.81 -5.70
CA LEU A 177 19.07 4.52 -6.36
C LEU A 177 18.35 3.37 -5.66
N MET A 178 18.47 3.29 -4.32
CA MET A 178 17.78 2.25 -3.55
C MET A 178 16.25 2.35 -3.70
N GLN A 179 15.71 3.56 -3.69
CA GLN A 179 14.29 3.80 -3.92
C GLN A 179 13.85 3.34 -5.32
N ALA A 180 14.63 3.64 -6.36
CA ALA A 180 14.36 3.20 -7.72
C ALA A 180 14.37 1.66 -7.83
N MET A 181 15.37 1.01 -7.24
CA MET A 181 15.47 -0.45 -7.21
C MET A 181 14.27 -1.09 -6.49
N LEU A 182 13.88 -0.57 -5.34
CA LEU A 182 12.70 -1.05 -4.62
C LEU A 182 11.43 -0.93 -5.47
N LEU A 183 11.21 0.23 -6.09
CA LEU A 183 10.02 0.47 -6.91
C LEU A 183 9.99 -0.45 -8.15
N GLU A 184 11.14 -0.73 -8.77
CA GLU A 184 11.22 -1.69 -9.88
C GLU A 184 10.92 -3.12 -9.43
N LEU A 185 11.46 -3.56 -8.28
CA LEU A 185 11.14 -4.87 -7.73
C LEU A 185 9.65 -5.01 -7.42
N VAL A 186 9.06 -4.00 -6.77
CA VAL A 186 7.62 -4.00 -6.47
C VAL A 186 6.75 -3.99 -7.74
N ARG A 187 7.14 -3.22 -8.76
CA ARG A 187 6.42 -3.17 -10.05
C ARG A 187 6.53 -4.45 -10.87
N ALA A 188 7.62 -5.19 -10.70
CA ALA A 188 7.81 -6.47 -11.36
C ALA A 188 6.91 -7.58 -10.78
N GLU A 189 6.46 -7.43 -9.53
CA GLU A 189 5.56 -8.37 -8.91
C GLU A 189 4.16 -8.28 -9.51
N ARG A 190 3.59 -9.44 -9.80
CA ARG A 190 2.23 -9.58 -10.32
C ARG A 190 1.41 -10.44 -9.37
N VAL A 191 0.33 -9.88 -8.89
CA VAL A 191 -0.64 -10.62 -8.08
C VAL A 191 -1.67 -11.24 -9.01
N PRO A 192 -1.85 -12.57 -9.02
CA PRO A 192 -2.91 -13.19 -9.79
C PRO A 192 -4.25 -12.76 -9.20
N PHE A 193 -5.09 -12.22 -10.03
CA PHE A 193 -6.47 -11.93 -9.69
C PHE A 193 -7.33 -13.10 -10.15
N GLU A 194 -7.72 -13.95 -9.20
CA GLU A 194 -8.71 -15.00 -9.46
C GLU A 194 -10.10 -14.37 -9.41
N ALA A 195 -10.60 -14.00 -10.56
CA ALA A 195 -12.01 -13.63 -10.69
C ALA A 195 -12.86 -14.90 -10.77
N ASP A 196 -13.99 -14.94 -10.08
CA ASP A 196 -14.99 -15.97 -10.33
C ASP A 196 -15.70 -15.65 -11.65
N PRO A 197 -15.43 -16.40 -12.75
CA PRO A 197 -15.94 -16.06 -14.07
C PRO A 197 -17.44 -16.33 -14.23
N LEU A 198 -18.10 -16.85 -13.22
CA LEU A 198 -19.49 -17.32 -13.30
C LEU A 198 -20.47 -16.50 -12.49
N ILE A 199 -20.02 -15.61 -11.61
CA ILE A 199 -20.88 -14.88 -10.67
C ILE A 199 -20.67 -13.37 -10.78
N GLY A 200 -21.75 -12.63 -10.92
CA GLY A 200 -21.76 -11.17 -10.85
C GLY A 200 -21.40 -10.43 -12.13
N LEU A 201 -21.00 -9.17 -12.00
CA LEU A 201 -20.58 -8.32 -13.12
C LEU A 201 -19.18 -8.73 -13.57
N GLN A 202 -19.05 -9.09 -14.84
CA GLN A 202 -17.76 -9.42 -15.47
C GLN A 202 -17.25 -8.22 -16.26
N VAL A 203 -16.00 -7.85 -16.05
CA VAL A 203 -15.29 -6.85 -16.85
C VAL A 203 -14.18 -7.57 -17.61
N LEU A 204 -14.37 -7.72 -18.91
CA LEU A 204 -13.53 -8.56 -19.76
C LEU A 204 -13.06 -7.75 -20.98
N GLY A 205 -11.90 -8.09 -21.50
CA GLY A 205 -11.48 -7.67 -22.81
C GLY A 205 -12.34 -8.30 -23.91
N MET A 206 -12.44 -7.66 -25.08
CA MET A 206 -13.29 -8.16 -26.15
C MET A 206 -12.88 -9.57 -26.64
N LEU A 207 -11.60 -9.90 -26.63
CA LEU A 207 -11.11 -11.23 -27.01
C LEU A 207 -11.43 -12.31 -25.98
N GLU A 208 -11.54 -11.93 -24.70
CA GLU A 208 -11.83 -12.83 -23.57
C GLU A 208 -13.31 -13.20 -23.51
N THR A 209 -14.18 -12.46 -24.21
CA THR A 209 -15.62 -12.75 -24.28
C THR A 209 -15.96 -13.87 -25.26
N ARG A 210 -14.98 -14.40 -25.99
CA ARG A 210 -15.20 -15.48 -26.97
C ARG A 210 -15.76 -16.72 -26.29
N LEU A 211 -16.78 -17.32 -26.92
CA LEU A 211 -17.49 -18.52 -26.45
C LEU A 211 -18.28 -18.33 -25.14
N LEU A 212 -18.32 -17.13 -24.58
CA LEU A 212 -19.16 -16.81 -23.43
C LEU A 212 -20.51 -16.24 -23.88
N ARG A 213 -21.58 -16.58 -23.15
CA ARG A 213 -22.93 -16.05 -23.39
C ARG A 213 -23.34 -15.19 -22.21
N PHE A 214 -23.69 -13.95 -22.49
CA PHE A 214 -24.15 -13.00 -21.49
C PHE A 214 -25.58 -12.58 -21.79
N SER A 215 -26.38 -12.36 -20.75
CA SER A 215 -27.73 -11.82 -20.85
C SER A 215 -27.73 -10.33 -21.20
N ARG A 216 -26.71 -9.60 -20.80
CA ARG A 216 -26.50 -8.18 -21.10
C ARG A 216 -25.01 -7.93 -21.29
N VAL A 217 -24.66 -7.12 -22.29
CA VAL A 217 -23.28 -6.71 -22.59
C VAL A 217 -23.27 -5.20 -22.70
N PHE A 218 -22.32 -4.56 -22.04
CA PHE A 218 -22.05 -3.14 -22.15
C PHE A 218 -20.66 -3.01 -22.78
N LEU A 219 -20.56 -2.42 -23.95
CA LEU A 219 -19.32 -2.10 -24.60
C LEU A 219 -18.93 -0.67 -24.23
N VAL A 220 -17.73 -0.51 -23.69
CA VAL A 220 -17.17 0.79 -23.29
C VAL A 220 -16.02 1.14 -24.22
N ASP A 221 -15.85 2.43 -24.51
CA ASP A 221 -14.77 2.95 -25.33
C ASP A 221 -14.82 2.45 -26.79
N VAL A 222 -16.04 2.34 -27.32
CA VAL A 222 -16.30 1.98 -28.72
C VAL A 222 -16.15 3.24 -29.58
N THR A 223 -14.96 3.48 -30.08
CA THR A 223 -14.61 4.58 -30.99
C THR A 223 -14.20 4.02 -32.35
N ASP A 224 -14.38 4.78 -33.44
CA ASP A 224 -14.11 4.32 -34.81
C ASP A 224 -12.65 3.92 -35.04
N ASP A 225 -11.73 4.44 -34.24
CA ASP A 225 -10.32 4.10 -34.27
C ASP A 225 -9.99 2.81 -33.51
N ARG A 226 -10.89 2.34 -32.61
CA ARG A 226 -10.69 1.13 -31.80
C ARG A 226 -11.56 -0.04 -32.20
N LEU A 227 -12.79 0.23 -32.66
CA LEU A 227 -13.72 -0.83 -33.08
C LEU A 227 -14.50 -0.40 -34.35
N PRO A 228 -14.27 -1.05 -35.49
CA PRO A 228 -13.45 -2.24 -35.77
C PRO A 228 -11.94 -2.04 -35.75
N GLY A 229 -11.45 -0.82 -35.55
CA GLY A 229 -10.05 -0.44 -35.62
C GLY A 229 -9.60 -0.17 -37.05
N ALA A 230 -8.74 0.80 -37.22
CA ALA A 230 -8.16 1.05 -38.57
C ALA A 230 -7.24 -0.12 -38.93
N PRO A 231 -7.32 -0.63 -40.17
CA PRO A 231 -6.39 -1.64 -40.66
C PRO A 231 -4.96 -1.10 -40.53
N ILE A 232 -4.05 -1.92 -39.99
CA ILE A 232 -2.63 -1.56 -39.90
C ILE A 232 -2.08 -1.47 -41.32
N ARG A 233 -2.02 -0.25 -41.81
CA ARG A 233 -1.43 0.00 -43.16
C ARG A 233 0.08 -0.10 -43.04
N SER A 234 0.68 -1.03 -43.78
CA SER A 234 2.14 -1.10 -43.89
C SER A 234 2.63 0.07 -44.72
N PRO A 235 3.46 0.99 -44.20
CA PRO A 235 3.98 2.11 -45.01
C PRO A 235 4.89 1.66 -46.13
N LEU A 236 5.37 0.41 -46.15
CA LEU A 236 6.28 -0.15 -47.13
C LEU A 236 5.54 -0.83 -48.31
N LEU A 237 4.26 -1.18 -48.14
CA LEU A 237 3.47 -1.87 -49.16
C LEU A 237 2.11 -1.15 -49.29
N PRO A 238 1.96 -0.24 -50.26
CA PRO A 238 0.67 0.36 -50.60
C PRO A 238 -0.39 -0.69 -50.92
N ASP A 239 -1.65 -0.44 -50.57
CA ASP A 239 -2.76 -1.37 -50.74
C ASP A 239 -2.92 -1.81 -52.23
N SER A 240 -2.60 -0.93 -53.18
CA SER A 240 -2.58 -1.25 -54.59
C SER A 240 -1.57 -2.34 -54.98
N LEU A 241 -0.40 -2.37 -54.34
CA LEU A 241 0.60 -3.41 -54.55
C LEU A 241 0.24 -4.71 -53.81
N ARG A 242 -0.41 -4.61 -52.63
CA ARG A 242 -0.90 -5.79 -51.90
C ARG A 242 -1.96 -6.53 -52.69
N ALA A 243 -2.93 -5.80 -53.26
CA ALA A 243 -3.96 -6.38 -54.10
C ALA A 243 -3.37 -7.06 -55.35
N LEU A 244 -2.34 -6.46 -55.96
CA LEU A 244 -1.66 -7.00 -57.13
C LEU A 244 -0.85 -8.26 -56.83
N LEU A 245 -0.36 -8.39 -55.59
CA LEU A 245 0.38 -9.55 -55.09
C LEU A 245 -0.52 -10.63 -54.46
N GLY A 246 -1.84 -10.43 -54.42
CA GLY A 246 -2.79 -11.35 -53.82
C GLY A 246 -2.64 -11.51 -52.29
N LEU A 247 -2.09 -10.49 -51.62
CA LEU A 247 -1.94 -10.49 -50.18
C LEU A 247 -3.27 -10.09 -49.50
N PRO A 248 -3.67 -10.71 -48.37
CA PRO A 248 -4.89 -10.37 -47.67
C PRO A 248 -4.82 -8.93 -47.11
N ASP A 249 -5.99 -8.27 -47.05
CA ASP A 249 -6.19 -6.95 -46.45
C ASP A 249 -5.91 -6.92 -44.96
#